data_6f9de87e022770aaa27b9728a0b671e2
#
_entry.id   6f9de87e022770aaa27b9728a0b671e2
#
_cell.length_a   1.000
_cell.length_b   1.000
_cell.length_c   1.000
_cell.angle_alpha   90.00
_cell.angle_beta   90.00
_cell.angle_gamma   90.00
#
_symmetry.space_group_name_H-M   'P 1'
#
loop_
_entity.id
_entity.type
_entity.pdbx_description
1 polymer ?
#
loop_
_entity_poly.entity_id
_entity_poly.type
_entity_poly.pdbx_seq_one_letter_code
_entity_poly.pdbx_strand_id
1 'polypeptide(L)'
;MIPNATTVKIGEDLEVQTAAEAPSRTYKIDFDAGRVGGFCDETEAMKQAIYKILQTERFAYLIYSWNYGIELNAVVGKSYPVFSSEIKRVITEALLADSRITDVTDFQVEQIDKRTARVSFTAETIFGEIPVERTVTTNV
;
A
#
# COMPACT_ATOMS: atom_id res chain seq x y z
N MET A 1 -17.37 4.68 18.56
CA MET A 1 -16.93 3.42 19.20
C MET A 1 -15.41 3.40 19.21
N ILE A 2 -14.81 3.34 20.37
CA ILE A 2 -13.35 3.26 20.52
C ILE A 2 -12.93 1.82 20.25
N PRO A 3 -12.06 1.52 19.28
CA PRO A 3 -11.58 0.17 19.05
C PRO A 3 -10.86 -0.36 20.30
N ASN A 4 -10.90 -1.67 20.50
CA ASN A 4 -10.29 -2.33 21.64
C ASN A 4 -8.81 -1.94 21.80
N ALA A 5 -8.52 -1.18 22.85
CA ALA A 5 -7.15 -0.85 23.23
C ALA A 5 -6.64 -1.91 24.19
N THR A 6 -5.48 -2.49 23.89
CA THR A 6 -4.79 -3.36 24.84
C THR A 6 -3.96 -2.50 25.77
N THR A 7 -4.27 -2.55 27.05
CA THR A 7 -3.52 -1.83 28.08
C THR A 7 -2.44 -2.76 28.63
N VAL A 8 -1.18 -2.36 28.51
CA VAL A 8 -0.04 -3.03 29.12
C VAL A 8 0.42 -2.22 30.32
N LYS A 9 0.40 -2.83 31.50
CA LYS A 9 0.91 -2.20 32.73
C LYS A 9 2.42 -2.38 32.83
N ILE A 10 3.14 -1.27 32.88
CA ILE A 10 4.58 -1.25 33.07
C ILE A 10 4.86 -0.56 34.42
N GLY A 11 5.14 -1.35 35.46
CA GLY A 11 5.32 -0.84 36.80
C GLY A 11 4.01 -0.40 37.48
N GLU A 12 4.08 0.16 38.65
CA GLU A 12 2.89 0.50 39.45
C GLU A 12 2.11 1.73 38.95
N ASP A 13 2.71 2.57 38.07
CA ASP A 13 2.12 3.87 37.73
C ASP A 13 2.06 4.22 36.20
N LEU A 14 2.43 3.32 35.30
CA LEU A 14 2.43 3.62 33.86
C LEU A 14 1.58 2.62 33.08
N GLU A 15 0.47 3.12 32.54
CA GLU A 15 -0.34 2.38 31.58
C GLU A 15 0.04 2.81 30.14
N VAL A 16 0.65 1.90 29.38
CA VAL A 16 0.86 2.11 27.95
C VAL A 16 -0.34 1.57 27.19
N GLN A 17 -1.12 2.47 26.60
CA GLN A 17 -2.17 2.10 25.69
C GLN A 17 -1.57 1.84 24.30
N THR A 18 -1.56 0.61 23.86
CA THR A 18 -1.33 0.29 22.45
C THR A 18 -2.59 0.61 21.68
N ALA A 19 -2.47 1.48 20.67
CA ALA A 19 -3.57 1.74 19.77
C ALA A 19 -4.03 0.44 19.11
N ALA A 20 -5.31 0.15 19.14
CA ALA A 20 -5.87 -0.96 18.40
C ALA A 20 -5.69 -0.72 16.89
N GLU A 21 -5.51 -1.80 16.16
CA GLU A 21 -5.42 -1.74 14.71
C GLU A 21 -6.70 -1.14 14.12
N ALA A 22 -6.57 -0.25 13.14
CA ALA A 22 -7.71 0.38 12.51
C ALA A 22 -8.62 -0.68 11.87
N PRO A 23 -9.96 -0.54 11.97
CA PRO A 23 -10.87 -1.47 11.34
C PRO A 23 -10.68 -1.48 9.83
N SER A 24 -10.75 -2.66 9.22
CA SER A 24 -10.56 -2.84 7.78
C SER A 24 -11.79 -2.45 6.96
N ARG A 25 -12.99 -2.48 7.55
CA ARG A 25 -14.23 -2.15 6.86
C ARG A 25 -14.23 -0.70 6.35
N THR A 26 -14.52 -0.54 5.06
CA THR A 26 -14.54 0.75 4.38
C THR A 26 -15.60 0.78 3.28
N TYR A 27 -15.83 1.94 2.70
CA TYR A 27 -16.67 2.06 1.51
C TYR A 27 -16.04 1.36 0.32
N LYS A 28 -16.85 0.63 -0.43
CA LYS A 28 -16.43 -0.05 -1.66
C LYS A 28 -16.42 0.91 -2.83
N ILE A 29 -15.31 0.95 -3.55
CA ILE A 29 -15.19 1.69 -4.80
C ILE A 29 -15.42 0.72 -5.96
N ASP A 30 -16.41 1.03 -6.79
CA ASP A 30 -16.62 0.35 -8.07
C ASP A 30 -15.88 1.14 -9.15
N PHE A 31 -14.71 0.63 -9.55
CA PHE A 31 -13.85 1.31 -10.51
C PHE A 31 -14.43 1.27 -11.94
N ASP A 32 -15.20 0.25 -12.27
CA ASP A 32 -15.83 0.12 -13.59
C ASP A 32 -16.99 1.10 -13.77
N ALA A 33 -17.83 1.21 -12.74
CA ALA A 33 -18.95 2.14 -12.73
C ALA A 33 -18.58 3.57 -12.31
N GLY A 34 -17.36 3.78 -11.79
CA GLY A 34 -16.89 5.09 -11.32
C GLY A 34 -17.69 5.64 -10.14
N ARG A 35 -18.15 4.79 -9.24
CA ARG A 35 -18.98 5.19 -8.09
C ARG A 35 -18.57 4.46 -6.81
N VAL A 36 -18.97 5.05 -5.68
CA VAL A 36 -18.85 4.43 -4.37
C VAL A 36 -20.21 3.86 -3.99
N GLY A 37 -20.27 2.59 -3.61
CA GLY A 37 -21.52 1.95 -3.19
C GLY A 37 -21.27 0.72 -2.35
N GLY A 38 -21.95 0.66 -1.20
CA GLY A 38 -21.80 -0.43 -0.25
C GLY A 38 -20.48 -0.38 0.54
N PHE A 39 -20.15 -1.50 1.15
CA PHE A 39 -18.96 -1.65 2.00
C PHE A 39 -18.14 -2.86 1.55
N CYS A 40 -16.84 -2.81 1.82
CA CYS A 40 -15.95 -3.96 1.74
C CYS A 40 -15.16 -4.09 3.03
N ASP A 41 -14.69 -5.29 3.29
CA ASP A 41 -13.93 -5.61 4.50
C ASP A 41 -12.86 -6.65 4.20
N GLU A 42 -11.95 -6.86 5.16
CA GLU A 42 -10.90 -7.88 5.10
C GLU A 42 -10.08 -7.83 3.79
N THR A 43 -10.03 -8.93 3.05
CA THR A 43 -9.23 -9.06 1.83
C THR A 43 -9.63 -8.05 0.74
N GLU A 44 -10.91 -7.81 0.53
CA GLU A 44 -11.36 -6.83 -0.46
C GLU A 44 -10.98 -5.39 -0.06
N ALA A 45 -11.12 -5.06 1.21
CA ALA A 45 -10.71 -3.77 1.73
C ALA A 45 -9.20 -3.57 1.59
N MET A 46 -8.40 -4.61 1.81
CA MET A 46 -6.96 -4.56 1.63
C MET A 46 -6.54 -4.39 0.18
N LYS A 47 -7.19 -5.08 -0.75
CA LYS A 47 -6.97 -4.86 -2.20
C LYS A 47 -7.21 -3.40 -2.59
N GLN A 48 -8.30 -2.83 -2.11
CA GLN A 48 -8.64 -1.44 -2.35
C GLN A 48 -7.63 -0.48 -1.70
N ALA A 49 -7.19 -0.76 -0.47
CA ALA A 49 -6.18 0.02 0.22
C ALA A 49 -4.83 0.01 -0.51
N ILE A 50 -4.38 -1.14 -0.97
CA ILE A 50 -3.17 -1.28 -1.77
C ILE A 50 -3.28 -0.48 -3.07
N TYR A 51 -4.39 -0.59 -3.77
CA TYR A 51 -4.64 0.17 -4.98
C TYR A 51 -4.53 1.68 -4.75
N LYS A 52 -5.17 2.19 -3.70
CA LYS A 52 -5.12 3.61 -3.34
C LYS A 52 -3.71 4.09 -2.99
N ILE A 53 -2.95 3.32 -2.22
CA ILE A 53 -1.56 3.65 -1.87
C ILE A 53 -0.71 3.77 -3.14
N LEU A 54 -0.84 2.82 -4.05
CA LEU A 54 -0.06 2.79 -5.29
C LEU A 54 -0.48 3.88 -6.30
N GLN A 55 -1.68 4.43 -6.18
CA GLN A 55 -2.19 5.52 -7.02
C GLN A 55 -1.90 6.91 -6.44
N THR A 56 -1.47 7.00 -5.19
CA THR A 56 -1.25 8.27 -4.51
C THR A 56 0.24 8.55 -4.42
N GLU A 57 0.69 9.65 -5.03
CA GLU A 57 2.08 10.09 -4.88
C GLU A 57 2.31 10.61 -3.46
N ARG A 58 3.36 10.10 -2.80
CA ARG A 58 3.73 10.49 -1.45
C ARG A 58 4.16 11.96 -1.40
N PHE A 59 3.77 12.65 -0.36
CA PHE A 59 3.99 14.10 -0.14
C PHE A 59 3.24 15.05 -1.08
N ALA A 60 2.49 14.56 -2.04
CA ALA A 60 1.76 15.42 -2.98
C ALA A 60 0.52 16.08 -2.38
N TYR A 61 -0.05 15.48 -1.34
CA TYR A 61 -1.33 15.91 -0.77
C TYR A 61 -1.20 16.15 0.75
N LEU A 62 -1.59 17.34 1.18
CA LEU A 62 -1.51 17.74 2.60
C LEU A 62 -2.45 16.98 3.53
N ILE A 63 -3.52 16.39 3.01
CA ILE A 63 -4.49 15.64 3.80
C ILE A 63 -3.97 14.28 4.27
N TYR A 64 -2.93 13.75 3.63
CA TYR A 64 -2.33 12.47 3.99
C TYR A 64 -1.12 12.66 4.91
N SER A 65 -0.86 11.64 5.74
CA SER A 65 0.35 11.59 6.54
C SER A 65 1.60 11.50 5.66
N TRP A 66 2.74 11.85 6.21
CA TRP A 66 4.04 11.79 5.52
C TRP A 66 4.45 10.37 5.09
N ASN A 67 3.81 9.35 5.69
CA ASN A 67 4.09 7.95 5.37
C ASN A 67 3.14 7.36 4.31
N TYR A 68 2.10 8.10 3.91
CA TYR A 68 1.11 7.59 2.98
C TYR A 68 1.48 7.88 1.52
N GLY A 69 1.36 6.85 0.69
CA GLY A 69 1.58 6.93 -0.75
C GLY A 69 2.93 6.38 -1.20
N ILE A 70 3.15 6.43 -2.49
CA ILE A 70 4.34 5.90 -3.16
C ILE A 70 5.18 7.04 -3.77
N GLU A 71 6.51 6.93 -3.70
CA GLU A 71 7.43 7.87 -4.35
C GLU A 71 7.76 7.42 -5.79
N LEU A 72 6.74 7.26 -6.61
CA LEU A 72 6.89 6.75 -7.97
C LEU A 72 7.61 7.74 -8.89
N ASN A 73 7.37 9.02 -8.72
CA ASN A 73 8.00 10.07 -9.52
C ASN A 73 9.53 10.09 -9.38
N ALA A 74 10.06 9.57 -8.29
CA ALA A 74 11.50 9.47 -8.08
C ALA A 74 12.17 8.42 -8.98
N VAL A 75 11.43 7.43 -9.47
CA VAL A 75 11.95 6.32 -10.29
C VAL A 75 11.46 6.34 -11.73
N VAL A 76 10.31 6.94 -11.98
CA VAL A 76 9.79 7.19 -13.33
C VAL A 76 10.67 8.24 -14.03
N GLY A 77 11.11 7.96 -15.24
CA GLY A 77 12.02 8.83 -15.98
C GLY A 77 13.49 8.42 -15.89
N LYS A 78 13.81 7.44 -15.07
CA LYS A 78 15.15 6.80 -15.05
C LYS A 78 15.24 5.70 -16.10
N SER A 79 16.47 5.30 -16.42
CA SER A 79 16.70 4.15 -17.33
C SER A 79 16.10 2.87 -16.73
N TYR A 80 15.73 1.93 -17.58
CA TYR A 80 15.12 0.68 -17.14
C TYR A 80 15.94 -0.09 -16.09
N PRO A 81 17.27 -0.25 -16.20
CA PRO A 81 18.06 -0.92 -15.17
C PRO A 81 17.94 -0.25 -13.78
N VAL A 82 17.95 1.08 -13.76
CA VAL A 82 17.78 1.85 -12.50
C VAL A 82 16.35 1.71 -11.98
N PHE A 83 15.36 1.86 -12.84
CA PHE A 83 13.96 1.66 -12.50
C PHE A 83 13.71 0.28 -11.88
N SER A 84 14.17 -0.80 -12.54
CA SER A 84 13.95 -2.17 -12.07
C SER A 84 14.65 -2.46 -10.73
N SER A 85 15.77 -1.80 -10.44
CA SER A 85 16.47 -1.96 -9.17
C SER A 85 15.80 -1.21 -8.01
N GLU A 86 15.18 -0.06 -8.29
CA GLU A 86 14.60 0.80 -7.25
C GLU A 86 13.13 0.58 -7.01
N ILE A 87 12.37 0.13 -8.01
CA ILE A 87 10.90 0.03 -7.90
C ILE A 87 10.45 -0.92 -6.77
N LYS A 88 11.19 -1.99 -6.54
CA LYS A 88 10.91 -2.92 -5.44
C LYS A 88 10.96 -2.20 -4.09
N ARG A 89 12.02 -1.44 -3.85
CA ARG A 89 12.19 -0.68 -2.61
C ARG A 89 11.06 0.33 -2.42
N VAL A 90 10.75 1.08 -3.46
CA VAL A 90 9.72 2.14 -3.43
C VAL A 90 8.33 1.56 -3.13
N ILE A 91 7.96 0.46 -3.78
CA ILE A 91 6.67 -0.22 -3.52
C ILE A 91 6.65 -0.83 -2.11
N THR A 92 7.72 -1.49 -1.70
CA THR A 92 7.80 -2.11 -0.37
C THR A 92 7.68 -1.08 0.74
N GLU A 93 8.39 0.04 0.65
CA GLU A 93 8.28 1.13 1.63
C GLU A 93 6.86 1.71 1.68
N ALA A 94 6.24 1.92 0.52
CA ALA A 94 4.88 2.46 0.45
C ALA A 94 3.86 1.54 1.12
N LEU A 95 3.93 0.24 0.88
CA LEU A 95 2.97 -0.74 1.40
C LEU A 95 3.21 -1.06 2.87
N LEU A 96 4.45 -1.18 3.31
CA LEU A 96 4.79 -1.48 4.71
C LEU A 96 4.47 -0.33 5.68
N ALA A 97 4.15 0.85 5.18
CA ALA A 97 3.61 1.94 6.00
C ALA A 97 2.19 1.61 6.55
N ASP A 98 1.46 0.69 5.93
CA ASP A 98 0.21 0.17 6.47
C ASP A 98 0.51 -1.03 7.38
N SER A 99 0.13 -0.94 8.66
CA SER A 99 0.40 -1.97 9.67
C SER A 99 -0.24 -3.33 9.36
N ARG A 100 -1.27 -3.35 8.51
CA ARG A 100 -1.95 -4.59 8.10
C ARG A 100 -1.20 -5.36 7.02
N ILE A 101 -0.22 -4.75 6.38
CA ILE A 101 0.65 -5.38 5.38
C ILE A 101 1.94 -5.77 6.07
N THR A 102 2.25 -7.06 6.07
CA THR A 102 3.39 -7.62 6.80
C THR A 102 4.63 -7.77 5.95
N ASP A 103 4.48 -8.07 4.67
CA ASP A 103 5.61 -8.24 3.75
C ASP A 103 5.17 -8.09 2.28
N VAL A 104 6.16 -7.99 1.41
CA VAL A 104 5.98 -7.98 -0.05
C VAL A 104 6.94 -9.01 -0.65
N THR A 105 6.38 -10.05 -1.25
CA THR A 105 7.12 -11.21 -1.80
C THR A 105 6.89 -11.40 -3.29
N ASP A 106 7.57 -12.37 -3.90
CA ASP A 106 7.42 -12.76 -5.31
C ASP A 106 7.50 -11.59 -6.30
N PHE A 107 8.42 -10.65 -6.04
CA PHE A 107 8.53 -9.43 -6.81
C PHE A 107 9.17 -9.67 -8.17
N GLN A 108 8.47 -9.31 -9.23
CA GLN A 108 8.94 -9.43 -10.60
C GLN A 108 8.72 -8.13 -11.38
N VAL A 109 9.68 -7.79 -12.23
CA VAL A 109 9.59 -6.64 -13.14
C VAL A 109 9.85 -7.13 -14.55
N GLU A 110 8.91 -6.87 -15.44
CA GLU A 110 9.01 -7.24 -16.86
C GLU A 110 8.91 -5.98 -17.72
N GLN A 111 9.86 -5.77 -18.58
CA GLN A 111 9.79 -4.70 -19.56
C GLN A 111 8.92 -5.13 -20.75
N ILE A 112 7.80 -4.45 -20.96
CA ILE A 112 6.87 -4.71 -22.08
C ILE A 112 7.36 -4.00 -23.32
N ASP A 113 7.72 -2.73 -23.19
CA ASP A 113 8.28 -1.90 -24.25
C ASP A 113 9.26 -0.86 -23.68
N LYS A 114 9.76 0.06 -24.52
CA LYS A 114 10.74 1.07 -24.10
C LYS A 114 10.28 1.98 -22.96
N ARG A 115 8.96 2.14 -22.79
CA ARG A 115 8.36 3.07 -21.83
C ARG A 115 7.44 2.41 -20.83
N THR A 116 7.20 1.12 -20.96
CA THR A 116 6.20 0.41 -20.16
C THR A 116 6.82 -0.81 -19.50
N ALA A 117 6.67 -0.90 -18.20
CA ALA A 117 7.06 -2.05 -17.40
C ALA A 117 5.86 -2.59 -16.63
N ARG A 118 5.77 -3.91 -16.54
CA ARG A 118 4.81 -4.61 -15.69
C ARG A 118 5.51 -5.00 -14.40
N VAL A 119 4.92 -4.64 -13.28
CA VAL A 119 5.40 -5.01 -11.96
C VAL A 119 4.37 -5.91 -11.31
N SER A 120 4.78 -7.08 -10.88
CA SER A 120 3.93 -8.03 -10.16
C SER A 120 4.59 -8.43 -8.83
N PHE A 121 3.79 -8.60 -7.82
CA PHE A 121 4.23 -9.02 -6.49
C PHE A 121 3.06 -9.58 -5.69
N THR A 122 3.37 -10.19 -4.56
CA THR A 122 2.38 -10.65 -3.58
C THR A 122 2.52 -9.81 -2.32
N ALA A 123 1.44 -9.15 -1.91
CA ALA A 123 1.36 -8.47 -0.63
C ALA A 123 0.86 -9.45 0.44
N GLU A 124 1.67 -9.70 1.45
CA GLU A 124 1.28 -10.49 2.61
C GLU A 124 0.59 -9.59 3.63
N THR A 125 -0.64 -9.94 3.97
CA THR A 125 -1.47 -9.16 4.89
C THR A 125 -1.96 -10.01 6.04
N ILE A 126 -2.48 -9.37 7.08
CA ILE A 126 -3.13 -10.07 8.20
C ILE A 126 -4.37 -10.87 7.77
N PHE A 127 -4.91 -10.63 6.57
CA PHE A 127 -6.06 -11.35 5.98
C PHE A 127 -5.65 -12.39 4.93
N GLY A 128 -4.36 -12.56 4.67
CA GLY A 128 -3.82 -13.49 3.70
C GLY A 128 -3.01 -12.82 2.60
N GLU A 129 -2.61 -13.61 1.63
CA GLU A 129 -1.80 -13.17 0.49
C GLU A 129 -2.68 -12.53 -0.58
N ILE A 130 -2.23 -11.41 -1.11
CA ILE A 130 -2.91 -10.68 -2.18
C ILE A 130 -1.94 -10.49 -3.35
N PRO A 131 -2.16 -11.18 -4.48
CA PRO A 131 -1.38 -10.93 -5.69
C PRO A 131 -1.75 -9.58 -6.30
N VAL A 132 -0.74 -8.81 -6.66
CA VAL A 132 -0.90 -7.47 -7.24
C VAL A 132 -0.10 -7.38 -8.53
N GLU A 133 -0.71 -6.82 -9.56
CA GLU A 133 -0.06 -6.52 -10.82
C GLU A 133 -0.32 -5.06 -11.18
N ARG A 134 0.72 -4.36 -11.61
CA ARG A 134 0.63 -2.97 -12.04
C ARG A 134 1.50 -2.71 -13.25
N THR A 135 0.95 -1.99 -14.21
CA THR A 135 1.70 -1.48 -15.36
C THR A 135 2.12 -0.04 -15.08
N VAL A 136 3.40 0.23 -15.24
CA VAL A 136 3.98 1.56 -15.02
C VAL A 136 4.58 2.05 -16.33
N THR A 137 4.22 3.27 -16.71
CA THR A 137 4.81 3.94 -17.87
C THR A 137 6.01 4.76 -17.41
N THR A 138 7.18 4.44 -17.92
CA THR A 138 8.42 5.18 -17.67
C THR A 138 8.60 6.23 -18.77
N ASN A 139 8.66 7.50 -18.40
CA ASN A 139 9.00 8.57 -19.34
C ASN A 139 10.52 8.65 -19.49
N VAL A 140 11.02 8.04 -20.51
CA VAL A 140 12.41 8.21 -20.91
C VAL A 140 12.47 8.95 -22.24
#